data_26a70c15ae9cba0204e17f077dcbbd5c
#
_entry.id   26a70c15ae9cba0204e17f077dcbbd5c
#
_cell.length_a   1.000
_cell.length_b   1.000
_cell.length_c   1.000
_cell.angle_alpha   90.00
_cell.angle_beta   90.00
_cell.angle_gamma   90.00
#
_symmetry.space_group_name_H-M   'P 1'
#
loop_
_entity.id
_entity.type
_entity.pdbx_description
1 polymer ?
#
loop_
_entity_poly.entity_id
_entity_poly.type
_entity_poly.pdbx_seq_one_letter_code
_entity_poly.pdbx_strand_id
1 'polypeptide(L)'
;FSEKQQLVFGSFLTKEYSVESAALFNPSIVEHPVQSGLAAGETRFVLSLRSVGEGHISSVGFMEGVIDGAHHIHFTHQGPWRTPGVKSISNGGDDDHYNITFGDDIPLPERVIFPQSKSESMGIEDLRLVKFSDHGETKYLGTYTAYDGKRILSKMLETTEFQHFNIRKLKGSEIDNKGIAFFPRKINGQYVVSARQGGEKLTIMRSEDYMTWNHKEPLQQPNRGFELVQIGNCGSPIETPEGWLMITHHVGPMRRYTLGVTLLDLDEPHKVISVLDKPLMEPLESEREGYVPNVLYTCGWMQHGDSILIPYAMSDVACGFALLNTEEILERLLNNKK
;
A
#
# COMPACT_ATOMS: atom_id res chain seq x y z
N PHE A 1 -32.44 -34.04 0.10
CA PHE A 1 -33.13 -32.75 0.17
C PHE A 1 -33.45 -32.29 -1.27
N SER A 2 -34.66 -31.74 -1.49
CA SER A 2 -34.97 -31.01 -2.69
C SER A 2 -34.17 -29.70 -2.74
N GLU A 3 -34.00 -29.12 -3.94
CA GLU A 3 -33.31 -27.83 -4.11
C GLU A 3 -33.87 -26.75 -3.17
N LYS A 4 -35.20 -26.63 -3.06
CA LYS A 4 -35.85 -25.70 -2.13
C LYS A 4 -35.48 -25.97 -0.68
N GLN A 5 -35.39 -27.24 -0.26
CA GLN A 5 -34.97 -27.59 1.09
C GLN A 5 -33.51 -27.28 1.34
N GLN A 6 -32.64 -27.47 0.33
CA GLN A 6 -31.23 -27.10 0.41
C GLN A 6 -31.06 -25.57 0.54
N LEU A 7 -31.79 -24.78 -0.22
CA LEU A 7 -31.80 -23.30 -0.13
C LEU A 7 -32.28 -22.82 1.24
N VAL A 8 -33.40 -23.37 1.74
CA VAL A 8 -33.88 -23.03 3.08
C VAL A 8 -32.89 -23.44 4.15
N PHE A 9 -32.31 -24.62 4.06
CA PHE A 9 -31.30 -25.09 5.02
C PHE A 9 -30.05 -24.20 4.96
N GLY A 10 -29.60 -23.86 3.74
CA GLY A 10 -28.48 -22.94 3.50
C GLY A 10 -28.71 -21.58 4.15
N SER A 11 -29.93 -21.02 4.05
CA SER A 11 -30.25 -19.71 4.64
C SER A 11 -30.12 -19.63 6.17
N PHE A 12 -30.21 -20.77 6.88
CA PHE A 12 -29.96 -20.84 8.32
C PHE A 12 -28.47 -21.04 8.67
N LEU A 13 -27.67 -21.52 7.73
CA LEU A 13 -26.24 -21.80 7.95
C LEU A 13 -25.32 -20.72 7.38
N THR A 14 -25.79 -19.94 6.43
CA THR A 14 -25.03 -18.83 5.85
C THR A 14 -25.26 -17.56 6.66
N LYS A 15 -24.19 -16.81 6.82
CA LYS A 15 -24.21 -15.49 7.46
C LYS A 15 -23.54 -14.52 6.50
N GLU A 16 -24.20 -13.40 6.25
CA GLU A 16 -23.54 -12.28 5.58
C GLU A 16 -22.44 -11.72 6.50
N TYR A 17 -21.29 -11.45 5.93
CA TYR A 17 -20.18 -10.82 6.60
C TYR A 17 -19.93 -9.44 5.99
N SER A 18 -20.01 -8.40 6.79
CA SER A 18 -19.72 -7.04 6.35
C SER A 18 -18.21 -6.78 6.42
N VAL A 19 -17.58 -6.74 5.25
CA VAL A 19 -16.11 -6.60 5.11
C VAL A 19 -15.61 -5.22 5.51
N GLU A 20 -16.47 -4.19 5.44
CA GLU A 20 -16.15 -2.77 5.62
C GLU A 20 -16.95 -2.12 6.75
N SER A 21 -17.56 -2.92 7.66
CA SER A 21 -18.49 -2.39 8.66
C SER A 21 -17.84 -1.45 9.69
N ALA A 22 -16.55 -1.60 9.95
CA ALA A 22 -15.85 -0.79 10.94
C ALA A 22 -15.07 0.36 10.34
N ALA A 23 -14.33 0.13 9.24
CA ALA A 23 -13.48 1.15 8.63
C ALA A 23 -13.00 0.76 7.22
N LEU A 24 -12.66 1.78 6.41
CA LEU A 24 -12.03 1.66 5.11
C LEU A 24 -10.93 2.73 4.99
N PHE A 25 -9.66 2.33 5.02
CA PHE A 25 -8.54 3.25 5.18
C PHE A 25 -7.20 2.71 4.65
N ASN A 26 -6.09 3.40 4.89
CA ASN A 26 -4.73 3.06 4.47
C ASN A 26 -4.63 2.72 2.97
N PRO A 27 -4.99 3.68 2.10
CA PRO A 27 -5.03 3.47 0.65
C PRO A 27 -3.63 3.35 0.05
N SER A 28 -3.49 2.52 -1.00
CA SER A 28 -2.36 2.50 -1.92
C SER A 28 -2.86 2.54 -3.35
N ILE A 29 -2.23 3.34 -4.20
CA ILE A 29 -2.66 3.58 -5.57
C ILE A 29 -1.57 3.24 -6.58
N VAL A 30 -1.96 2.64 -7.70
CA VAL A 30 -1.09 2.36 -8.86
C VAL A 30 -1.87 2.55 -10.15
N GLU A 31 -1.18 2.81 -11.26
CA GLU A 31 -1.81 2.76 -12.57
C GLU A 31 -2.42 1.38 -12.84
N HIS A 32 -3.62 1.38 -13.41
CA HIS A 32 -4.30 0.15 -13.83
C HIS A 32 -3.57 -0.51 -15.01
N PRO A 33 -3.52 -1.85 -15.13
CA PRO A 33 -2.85 -2.54 -16.24
C PRO A 33 -3.43 -2.19 -17.62
N VAL A 34 -4.71 -1.84 -17.69
CA VAL A 34 -5.40 -1.48 -18.94
C VAL A 34 -5.61 0.03 -18.98
N GLN A 35 -4.85 0.72 -19.84
CA GLN A 35 -4.96 2.15 -20.13
C GLN A 35 -5.63 2.46 -21.46
N SER A 36 -6.09 1.45 -22.20
CA SER A 36 -6.78 1.63 -23.46
C SER A 36 -8.18 2.22 -23.29
N GLY A 37 -8.62 3.00 -24.28
CA GLY A 37 -9.95 3.63 -24.30
C GLY A 37 -10.07 4.88 -23.43
N LEU A 38 -8.97 5.43 -22.93
CA LEU A 38 -8.92 6.68 -22.18
C LEU A 38 -8.76 7.88 -23.11
N ALA A 39 -9.29 9.02 -22.73
CA ALA A 39 -9.01 10.31 -23.38
C ALA A 39 -7.60 10.80 -23.07
N ALA A 40 -7.12 11.78 -23.85
CA ALA A 40 -5.82 12.41 -23.60
C ALA A 40 -5.82 13.08 -22.22
N GLY A 41 -4.78 12.82 -21.42
CA GLY A 41 -4.64 13.32 -20.06
C GLY A 41 -5.39 12.52 -18.99
N GLU A 42 -6.07 11.44 -19.34
CA GLU A 42 -6.68 10.53 -18.37
C GLU A 42 -5.71 9.42 -17.96
N THR A 43 -5.81 8.99 -16.70
CA THR A 43 -5.12 7.81 -16.17
C THR A 43 -6.09 6.94 -15.39
N ARG A 44 -6.22 5.66 -15.78
CA ARG A 44 -6.97 4.68 -14.99
C ARG A 44 -6.08 4.14 -13.88
N PHE A 45 -6.63 4.00 -12.68
CA PHE A 45 -5.90 3.54 -11.51
C PHE A 45 -6.60 2.39 -10.78
N VAL A 46 -5.81 1.64 -10.02
CA VAL A 46 -6.28 0.70 -8.99
C VAL A 46 -5.93 1.29 -7.64
N LEU A 47 -6.90 1.33 -6.75
CA LEU A 47 -6.76 1.72 -5.36
C LEU A 47 -6.98 0.48 -4.49
N SER A 48 -6.01 0.10 -3.69
CA SER A 48 -6.19 -0.90 -2.63
C SER A 48 -6.46 -0.21 -1.31
N LEU A 49 -7.31 -0.79 -0.48
CA LEU A 49 -7.76 -0.24 0.78
C LEU A 49 -7.75 -1.33 1.85
N ARG A 50 -7.38 -0.98 3.07
CA ARG A 50 -7.58 -1.83 4.22
C ARG A 50 -9.04 -1.73 4.65
N SER A 51 -9.77 -2.84 4.48
CA SER A 51 -11.16 -2.98 4.91
C SER A 51 -11.19 -3.67 6.26
N VAL A 52 -11.86 -3.08 7.24
CA VAL A 52 -12.05 -3.69 8.57
C VAL A 52 -13.51 -4.04 8.74
N GLY A 53 -13.76 -5.33 8.84
CA GLY A 53 -15.09 -5.88 8.94
C GLY A 53 -15.49 -6.29 10.35
N GLU A 54 -16.53 -7.12 10.45
CA GLU A 54 -17.02 -7.69 11.70
C GLU A 54 -15.88 -8.42 12.44
N GLY A 55 -15.86 -8.31 13.77
CA GLY A 55 -14.81 -8.89 14.59
C GLY A 55 -13.43 -8.23 14.45
N HIS A 56 -13.37 -7.05 13.81
CA HIS A 56 -12.14 -6.28 13.55
C HIS A 56 -11.10 -7.04 12.71
N ILE A 57 -11.54 -7.97 11.87
CA ILE A 57 -10.67 -8.67 10.92
C ILE A 57 -10.45 -7.74 9.73
N SER A 58 -9.19 -7.44 9.43
CA SER A 58 -8.85 -6.63 8.27
C SER A 58 -8.51 -7.47 7.04
N SER A 59 -8.92 -6.98 5.89
CA SER A 59 -8.73 -7.55 4.56
C SER A 59 -8.29 -6.45 3.59
N VAL A 60 -7.96 -6.80 2.35
CA VAL A 60 -7.65 -5.83 1.29
C VAL A 60 -8.77 -5.84 0.26
N GLY A 61 -9.48 -4.73 0.17
CA GLY A 61 -10.43 -4.45 -0.89
C GLY A 61 -9.79 -3.63 -2.01
N PHE A 62 -10.42 -3.63 -3.18
CA PHE A 62 -9.98 -2.86 -4.33
C PHE A 62 -11.09 -1.92 -4.81
N MET A 63 -10.66 -0.79 -5.35
CA MET A 63 -11.49 0.12 -6.14
C MET A 63 -10.73 0.46 -7.42
N GLU A 64 -11.44 0.85 -8.46
CA GLU A 64 -10.83 1.39 -9.66
C GLU A 64 -11.51 2.68 -10.07
N GLY A 65 -10.79 3.51 -10.80
CA GLY A 65 -11.30 4.78 -11.28
C GLY A 65 -10.40 5.38 -12.34
N VAL A 66 -10.80 6.54 -12.80
CA VAL A 66 -10.03 7.37 -13.75
C VAL A 66 -9.85 8.75 -13.13
N ILE A 67 -8.64 9.27 -13.19
CA ILE A 67 -8.37 10.70 -12.97
C ILE A 67 -8.26 11.35 -14.34
N ASP A 68 -9.01 12.44 -14.58
CA ASP A 68 -9.01 13.17 -15.83
C ASP A 68 -7.93 14.28 -15.87
N GLY A 69 -7.75 14.92 -17.04
CA GLY A 69 -6.78 16.00 -17.21
C GLY A 69 -7.09 17.28 -16.43
N ALA A 70 -8.28 17.40 -15.83
CA ALA A 70 -8.67 18.46 -14.91
C ALA A 70 -8.55 18.03 -13.44
N HIS A 71 -7.97 16.84 -13.21
CA HIS A 71 -7.76 16.22 -11.91
C HIS A 71 -9.03 15.79 -11.16
N HIS A 72 -10.17 15.60 -11.86
CA HIS A 72 -11.35 15.02 -11.26
C HIS A 72 -11.22 13.49 -11.22
N ILE A 73 -11.64 12.91 -10.11
CA ILE A 73 -11.60 11.47 -9.88
C ILE A 73 -12.99 10.89 -10.10
N HIS A 74 -13.07 9.92 -11.01
CA HIS A 74 -14.29 9.20 -11.37
C HIS A 74 -14.10 7.73 -11.02
N PHE A 75 -14.81 7.25 -10.00
CA PHE A 75 -14.78 5.85 -9.63
C PHE A 75 -15.67 5.01 -10.53
N THR A 76 -15.22 3.83 -10.87
CA THR A 76 -16.06 2.80 -11.48
C THR A 76 -17.12 2.36 -10.49
N HIS A 77 -18.34 2.09 -10.98
CA HIS A 77 -19.41 1.63 -10.13
C HIS A 77 -19.02 0.34 -9.41
N GLN A 78 -19.22 0.33 -8.12
CA GLN A 78 -18.95 -0.79 -7.24
C GLN A 78 -20.27 -1.49 -6.92
N GLY A 79 -20.33 -2.81 -7.17
CA GLY A 79 -21.43 -3.63 -6.74
C GLY A 79 -21.53 -3.71 -5.20
N PRO A 80 -22.67 -4.19 -4.67
CA PRO A 80 -22.89 -4.30 -3.23
C PRO A 80 -22.10 -5.45 -2.57
N TRP A 81 -21.50 -6.32 -3.38
CA TRP A 81 -20.87 -7.55 -2.89
C TRP A 81 -19.35 -7.44 -2.87
N ARG A 82 -18.74 -8.18 -1.95
CA ARG A 82 -17.30 -8.46 -1.92
C ARG A 82 -17.10 -9.96 -2.03
N THR A 83 -16.33 -10.38 -3.03
CA THR A 83 -16.08 -11.79 -3.31
C THR A 83 -14.64 -12.14 -2.93
N PRO A 84 -14.43 -13.07 -1.98
CA PRO A 84 -13.09 -13.57 -1.69
C PRO A 84 -12.60 -14.47 -2.81
N GLY A 85 -11.32 -14.35 -3.15
CA GLY A 85 -10.71 -15.23 -4.14
C GLY A 85 -10.50 -16.65 -3.60
N VAL A 86 -10.39 -17.60 -4.52
CA VAL A 86 -10.17 -19.02 -4.21
C VAL A 86 -8.69 -19.26 -3.95
N LYS A 87 -8.38 -19.76 -2.75
CA LYS A 87 -7.02 -20.17 -2.37
C LYS A 87 -6.63 -21.49 -3.02
N SER A 88 -5.41 -21.56 -3.53
CA SER A 88 -4.73 -22.79 -3.90
C SER A 88 -3.29 -22.80 -3.37
N ILE A 89 -2.83 -23.98 -2.93
CA ILE A 89 -1.45 -24.17 -2.47
C ILE A 89 -0.74 -25.03 -3.51
N SER A 90 0.39 -24.56 -4.03
CA SER A 90 1.22 -25.35 -4.94
C SER A 90 1.82 -26.56 -4.22
N ASN A 91 2.08 -27.64 -4.95
CA ASN A 91 2.69 -28.84 -4.42
C ASN A 91 4.01 -28.52 -3.69
N GLY A 92 4.11 -28.89 -2.40
CA GLY A 92 5.24 -28.58 -1.55
C GLY A 92 5.23 -27.18 -0.92
N GLY A 93 4.19 -26.37 -1.15
CA GLY A 93 3.98 -25.09 -0.48
C GLY A 93 3.51 -25.25 0.97
N ASP A 94 3.72 -24.22 1.76
CA ASP A 94 3.18 -24.10 3.11
C ASP A 94 1.96 -23.17 3.14
N ASP A 95 1.34 -23.02 4.31
CA ASP A 95 0.17 -22.15 4.48
C ASP A 95 0.44 -20.67 4.23
N ASP A 96 1.70 -20.23 4.26
CA ASP A 96 2.14 -18.86 4.00
C ASP A 96 2.57 -18.63 2.53
N HIS A 97 2.54 -19.69 1.69
CA HIS A 97 2.84 -19.63 0.27
C HIS A 97 1.66 -20.18 -0.54
N TYR A 98 0.83 -19.32 -1.08
CA TYR A 98 -0.39 -19.70 -1.76
C TYR A 98 -0.74 -18.74 -2.90
N ASN A 99 -1.63 -19.20 -3.77
CA ASN A 99 -2.21 -18.36 -4.82
C ASN A 99 -3.67 -18.05 -4.48
N ILE A 100 -4.13 -16.89 -4.95
CA ILE A 100 -5.55 -16.51 -4.95
C ILE A 100 -5.96 -16.28 -6.39
N THR A 101 -7.10 -16.82 -6.77
CA THR A 101 -7.69 -16.63 -8.10
C THR A 101 -9.13 -16.16 -7.96
N PHE A 102 -9.50 -15.15 -8.75
CA PHE A 102 -10.87 -14.68 -8.89
C PHE A 102 -11.46 -15.17 -10.21
N GLY A 103 -12.78 -15.40 -10.23
CA GLY A 103 -13.49 -15.72 -11.46
C GLY A 103 -13.47 -14.56 -12.47
N ASP A 104 -13.56 -14.87 -13.76
CA ASP A 104 -13.57 -13.88 -14.84
C ASP A 104 -14.77 -12.94 -14.78
N ASP A 105 -15.86 -13.38 -14.18
CA ASP A 105 -17.10 -12.65 -13.95
C ASP A 105 -17.08 -11.71 -12.75
N ILE A 106 -16.03 -11.76 -11.90
CA ILE A 106 -15.89 -10.90 -10.72
C ILE A 106 -15.12 -9.64 -11.09
N PRO A 107 -15.78 -8.47 -11.15
CA PRO A 107 -15.09 -7.21 -11.44
C PRO A 107 -14.12 -6.83 -10.33
N LEU A 108 -13.05 -6.11 -10.67
CA LEU A 108 -12.00 -5.73 -9.72
C LEU A 108 -12.54 -5.05 -8.45
N PRO A 109 -13.49 -4.11 -8.51
CA PRO A 109 -14.02 -3.47 -7.30
C PRO A 109 -14.79 -4.40 -6.36
N GLU A 110 -15.17 -5.59 -6.80
CA GLU A 110 -15.84 -6.60 -5.97
C GLU A 110 -14.86 -7.62 -5.37
N ARG A 111 -13.59 -7.60 -5.78
CA ARG A 111 -12.58 -8.53 -5.27
C ARG A 111 -12.11 -8.12 -3.88
N VAL A 112 -11.95 -9.11 -3.01
CA VAL A 112 -11.33 -8.92 -1.70
C VAL A 112 -10.32 -10.02 -1.41
N ILE A 113 -9.11 -9.63 -1.00
CA ILE A 113 -8.13 -10.53 -0.44
C ILE A 113 -8.42 -10.63 1.05
N PHE A 114 -9.12 -11.69 1.43
CA PHE A 114 -9.46 -12.01 2.81
C PHE A 114 -8.35 -12.86 3.43
N PRO A 115 -8.11 -12.80 4.76
CA PRO A 115 -7.15 -13.65 5.44
C PRO A 115 -7.38 -15.13 5.15
N GLN A 116 -6.36 -15.84 4.66
CA GLN A 116 -6.48 -17.24 4.24
C GLN A 116 -5.41 -18.18 4.82
N SER A 117 -4.51 -17.63 5.65
CA SER A 117 -3.48 -18.43 6.34
C SER A 117 -3.54 -18.22 7.85
N LYS A 118 -2.92 -19.12 8.60
CA LYS A 118 -2.86 -19.02 10.07
C LYS A 118 -2.15 -17.74 10.52
N SER A 119 -1.13 -17.32 9.80
CA SER A 119 -0.40 -16.07 10.08
C SER A 119 -1.21 -14.80 9.85
N GLU A 120 -2.37 -14.89 9.19
CA GLU A 120 -3.29 -13.81 8.88
C GLU A 120 -4.56 -13.85 9.71
N SER A 121 -4.68 -14.78 10.67
CA SER A 121 -5.94 -15.07 11.35
C SER A 121 -6.59 -13.88 12.06
N MET A 122 -5.82 -12.83 12.36
CA MET A 122 -6.32 -11.55 12.91
C MET A 122 -6.29 -10.40 11.90
N GLY A 123 -6.01 -10.70 10.62
CA GLY A 123 -6.10 -9.75 9.53
C GLY A 123 -4.81 -9.53 8.76
N ILE A 124 -4.97 -8.81 7.67
CA ILE A 124 -3.91 -8.31 6.79
C ILE A 124 -3.96 -6.78 6.76
N GLU A 125 -2.79 -6.13 6.83
CA GLU A 125 -2.70 -4.69 7.01
C GLU A 125 -1.83 -4.04 5.94
N ASP A 126 -2.20 -2.83 5.53
CA ASP A 126 -1.35 -1.83 4.89
C ASP A 126 -0.64 -2.34 3.63
N LEU A 127 -1.40 -2.82 2.64
CA LEU A 127 -0.83 -3.21 1.35
C LEU A 127 -0.19 -2.00 0.65
N ARG A 128 1.10 -2.12 0.32
CA ARG A 128 1.90 -1.13 -0.40
C ARG A 128 2.19 -1.64 -1.79
N LEU A 129 1.39 -1.22 -2.74
CA LEU A 129 1.52 -1.61 -4.15
C LEU A 129 2.56 -0.75 -4.87
N VAL A 130 3.21 -1.36 -5.84
CA VAL A 130 4.04 -0.71 -6.87
C VAL A 130 3.83 -1.36 -8.23
N LYS A 131 3.76 -0.57 -9.27
CA LYS A 131 3.92 -1.02 -10.66
C LYS A 131 5.40 -1.18 -10.93
N PHE A 132 5.89 -2.42 -10.91
CA PHE A 132 7.31 -2.75 -11.05
C PHE A 132 7.64 -3.12 -12.48
N SER A 133 8.67 -2.48 -13.03
CA SER A 133 9.13 -2.73 -14.40
C SER A 133 10.57 -3.25 -14.41
N ASP A 134 10.83 -4.34 -15.15
CA ASP A 134 12.15 -4.93 -15.33
C ASP A 134 12.27 -5.49 -16.74
N HIS A 135 13.26 -5.06 -17.50
CA HIS A 135 13.51 -5.51 -18.89
C HIS A 135 12.31 -5.47 -19.83
N GLY A 136 11.41 -4.50 -19.67
CA GLY A 136 10.19 -4.34 -20.49
C GLY A 136 8.99 -5.16 -20.01
N GLU A 137 9.16 -6.01 -19.02
CA GLU A 137 8.07 -6.71 -18.35
C GLU A 137 7.56 -5.85 -17.19
N THR A 138 6.25 -5.82 -17.03
CA THR A 138 5.59 -5.09 -15.95
C THR A 138 4.75 -6.03 -15.10
N LYS A 139 4.87 -5.90 -13.79
CA LYS A 139 4.04 -6.58 -12.80
C LYS A 139 3.76 -5.67 -11.62
N TYR A 140 2.82 -6.05 -10.81
CA TYR A 140 2.52 -5.36 -9.56
C TYR A 140 3.08 -6.17 -8.39
N LEU A 141 3.94 -5.54 -7.62
CA LEU A 141 4.43 -6.06 -6.36
C LEU A 141 3.77 -5.30 -5.23
N GLY A 142 3.40 -6.00 -4.19
CA GLY A 142 2.85 -5.36 -3.00
C GLY A 142 3.35 -6.07 -1.75
N THR A 143 3.68 -5.32 -0.72
CA THR A 143 3.96 -5.88 0.60
C THR A 143 2.86 -5.52 1.57
N TYR A 144 2.54 -6.43 2.46
CA TYR A 144 1.57 -6.21 3.51
C TYR A 144 2.00 -6.90 4.81
N THR A 145 1.34 -6.53 5.89
CA THR A 145 1.54 -7.12 7.20
C THR A 145 0.47 -8.16 7.47
N ALA A 146 0.88 -9.40 7.72
CA ALA A 146 0.04 -10.46 8.24
C ALA A 146 0.14 -10.48 9.77
N TYR A 147 -1.00 -10.62 10.46
CA TYR A 147 -1.07 -10.63 11.91
C TYR A 147 -1.90 -11.82 12.41
N ASP A 148 -1.36 -12.58 13.37
CA ASP A 148 -2.00 -13.76 13.97
C ASP A 148 -2.47 -13.51 15.42
N GLY A 149 -2.43 -12.25 15.88
CA GLY A 149 -2.72 -11.89 17.27
C GLY A 149 -1.49 -11.88 18.19
N LYS A 150 -0.35 -12.41 17.72
CA LYS A 150 0.90 -12.50 18.49
C LYS A 150 2.12 -12.07 17.69
N ARG A 151 2.16 -12.42 16.40
CA ARG A 151 3.31 -12.20 15.53
C ARG A 151 2.90 -11.38 14.32
N ILE A 152 3.86 -10.58 13.87
CA ILE A 152 3.80 -9.83 12.63
C ILE A 152 4.67 -10.57 11.61
N LEU A 153 4.14 -10.80 10.42
CA LEU A 153 4.90 -11.32 9.28
C LEU A 153 4.73 -10.38 8.10
N SER A 154 5.84 -10.05 7.45
CA SER A 154 5.81 -9.34 6.17
C SER A 154 5.60 -10.34 5.04
N LYS A 155 4.54 -10.15 4.27
CA LYS A 155 4.24 -10.94 3.07
C LYS A 155 4.30 -10.08 1.83
N MET A 156 4.57 -10.72 0.72
CA MET A 156 4.54 -10.14 -0.61
C MET A 156 3.39 -10.72 -1.41
N LEU A 157 2.75 -9.85 -2.15
CA LEU A 157 1.74 -10.13 -3.15
C LEU A 157 2.31 -9.77 -4.52
N GLU A 158 2.15 -10.65 -5.50
CA GLU A 158 2.51 -10.41 -6.89
C GLU A 158 1.32 -10.70 -7.80
N THR A 159 1.07 -9.81 -8.76
CA THR A 159 0.03 -9.98 -9.80
C THR A 159 0.42 -9.21 -11.06
N THR A 160 -0.17 -9.56 -12.20
CA THR A 160 -0.06 -8.81 -13.46
C THR A 160 -1.35 -8.09 -13.84
N GLU A 161 -2.49 -8.63 -13.41
CA GLU A 161 -3.83 -8.20 -13.86
C GLU A 161 -4.87 -8.13 -12.74
N PHE A 162 -4.45 -8.27 -11.48
CA PHE A 162 -5.33 -8.24 -10.28
C PHE A 162 -6.41 -9.35 -10.25
N GLN A 163 -6.25 -10.41 -11.03
CA GLN A 163 -7.13 -11.58 -11.03
C GLN A 163 -6.47 -12.79 -10.40
N HIS A 164 -5.18 -12.97 -10.69
CA HIS A 164 -4.35 -14.01 -10.11
C HIS A 164 -3.30 -13.37 -9.23
N PHE A 165 -3.23 -13.80 -7.98
CA PHE A 165 -2.28 -13.28 -7.01
C PHE A 165 -1.42 -14.41 -6.49
N ASN A 166 -0.12 -14.19 -6.45
CA ASN A 166 0.82 -15.07 -5.78
C ASN A 166 1.23 -14.42 -4.46
N ILE A 167 1.00 -15.12 -3.36
CA ILE A 167 1.27 -14.62 -2.01
C ILE A 167 2.36 -15.46 -1.36
N ARG A 168 3.39 -14.79 -0.85
CA ARG A 168 4.56 -15.43 -0.25
C ARG A 168 5.06 -14.63 0.95
N LYS A 169 5.54 -15.36 1.96
CA LYS A 169 6.25 -14.77 3.09
C LYS A 169 7.63 -14.29 2.66
N LEU A 170 7.99 -13.05 3.00
CA LEU A 170 9.34 -12.54 2.85
C LEU A 170 10.32 -13.24 3.83
N LYS A 171 11.57 -13.38 3.41
CA LYS A 171 12.62 -14.08 4.13
C LYS A 171 13.85 -13.18 4.33
N GLY A 172 14.72 -13.58 5.24
CA GLY A 172 16.01 -12.92 5.49
C GLY A 172 16.18 -12.48 6.92
N SER A 173 17.42 -12.23 7.29
CA SER A 173 17.80 -11.81 8.65
C SER A 173 17.33 -10.41 9.00
N GLU A 174 16.99 -9.59 7.98
CA GLU A 174 16.55 -8.21 8.16
C GLU A 174 15.02 -8.05 8.07
N ILE A 175 14.26 -9.16 8.00
CA ILE A 175 12.80 -9.14 8.02
C ILE A 175 12.31 -9.41 9.44
N ASP A 176 12.21 -8.36 10.26
CA ASP A 176 11.82 -8.44 11.66
C ASP A 176 10.59 -7.59 12.02
N ASN A 177 10.14 -6.72 11.11
CA ASN A 177 9.03 -5.80 11.35
C ASN A 177 8.22 -5.58 10.06
N LYS A 178 7.34 -4.58 10.07
CA LYS A 178 6.46 -4.16 8.99
C LYS A 178 6.96 -2.90 8.26
N GLY A 179 6.27 -2.51 7.20
CA GLY A 179 6.52 -1.26 6.48
C GLY A 179 7.61 -1.40 5.43
N ILE A 180 7.48 -2.37 4.53
CA ILE A 180 8.37 -2.55 3.38
C ILE A 180 7.66 -1.96 2.15
N ALA A 181 8.38 -1.20 1.31
CA ALA A 181 7.88 -0.70 0.03
C ALA A 181 8.97 -0.81 -1.04
N PHE A 182 8.64 -1.46 -2.15
CA PHE A 182 9.54 -1.62 -3.29
C PHE A 182 9.74 -0.31 -4.05
N PHE A 183 10.93 -0.13 -4.59
CA PHE A 183 11.17 0.82 -5.68
C PHE A 183 10.57 0.27 -6.99
N PRO A 184 10.17 1.14 -7.95
CA PRO A 184 9.42 0.70 -9.13
C PRO A 184 10.28 -0.04 -10.17
N ARG A 185 11.57 -0.11 -9.99
CA ARG A 185 12.55 -0.84 -10.83
C ARG A 185 13.78 -1.24 -10.04
N LYS A 186 14.60 -2.09 -10.63
CA LYS A 186 15.95 -2.36 -10.10
C LYS A 186 16.85 -1.13 -10.19
N ILE A 187 17.73 -0.99 -9.21
CA ILE A 187 18.78 0.01 -9.17
C ILE A 187 20.13 -0.73 -9.13
N ASN A 188 20.99 -0.47 -10.10
CA ASN A 188 22.27 -1.18 -10.26
C ASN A 188 22.12 -2.71 -10.26
N GLY A 189 21.06 -3.22 -10.92
CA GLY A 189 20.76 -4.64 -11.05
C GLY A 189 20.12 -5.30 -9.82
N GLN A 190 19.92 -4.56 -8.73
CA GLN A 190 19.33 -5.09 -7.49
C GLN A 190 17.92 -4.58 -7.26
N TYR A 191 17.09 -5.41 -6.64
CA TYR A 191 15.84 -4.97 -6.04
C TYR A 191 16.15 -4.10 -4.82
N VAL A 192 15.40 -3.01 -4.68
CA VAL A 192 15.56 -2.05 -3.58
C VAL A 192 14.22 -1.85 -2.90
N VAL A 193 14.22 -1.79 -1.59
CA VAL A 193 13.05 -1.43 -0.78
C VAL A 193 13.42 -0.42 0.28
N SER A 194 12.49 0.48 0.55
CA SER A 194 12.49 1.25 1.80
C SER A 194 11.76 0.46 2.87
N ALA A 195 12.26 0.48 4.10
CA ALA A 195 11.69 -0.31 5.17
C ALA A 195 11.83 0.35 6.54
N ARG A 196 10.99 -0.06 7.47
CA ARG A 196 11.04 0.35 8.87
C ARG A 196 11.35 -0.86 9.76
N GLN A 197 12.44 -1.52 9.46
CA GLN A 197 12.91 -2.65 10.23
C GLN A 197 13.60 -2.18 11.52
N GLY A 198 13.21 -2.72 12.66
CA GLY A 198 13.61 -2.21 14.00
C GLY A 198 12.65 -1.17 14.59
N GLY A 199 11.62 -0.71 13.85
CA GLY A 199 10.44 0.00 14.39
C GLY A 199 10.46 1.52 14.32
N GLU A 200 11.58 2.20 14.55
CA GLU A 200 11.62 3.66 14.72
C GLU A 200 12.29 4.40 13.55
N LYS A 201 13.17 3.73 12.82
CA LYS A 201 14.06 4.30 11.84
C LYS A 201 13.76 3.78 10.44
N LEU A 202 14.00 4.61 9.44
CA LEU A 202 13.99 4.20 8.05
C LEU A 202 15.32 3.56 7.64
N THR A 203 15.21 2.53 6.83
CA THR A 203 16.33 1.83 6.20
C THR A 203 16.06 1.61 4.72
N ILE A 204 17.12 1.46 3.95
CA ILE A 204 17.10 0.89 2.60
C ILE A 204 17.62 -0.55 2.68
N MET A 205 16.97 -1.44 1.96
CA MET A 205 17.46 -2.82 1.80
C MET A 205 17.66 -3.12 0.32
N ARG A 206 18.67 -3.92 0.01
CA ARG A 206 19.02 -4.33 -1.36
C ARG A 206 19.11 -5.85 -1.44
N SER A 207 18.69 -6.42 -2.56
CA SER A 207 18.79 -7.85 -2.81
C SER A 207 18.80 -8.17 -4.31
N GLU A 208 19.46 -9.26 -4.69
CA GLU A 208 19.35 -9.85 -6.02
C GLU A 208 18.05 -10.65 -6.19
N ASP A 209 17.50 -11.10 -5.07
CA ASP A 209 16.23 -11.83 -4.99
C ASP A 209 15.19 -11.01 -4.19
N TYR A 210 14.09 -10.63 -4.83
CA TYR A 210 13.03 -9.83 -4.19
C TYR A 210 12.28 -10.52 -3.04
N MET A 211 12.60 -11.78 -2.74
CA MET A 211 12.01 -12.53 -1.63
C MET A 211 12.89 -12.57 -0.38
N THR A 212 14.21 -12.35 -0.51
CA THR A 212 15.17 -12.59 0.56
C THR A 212 15.98 -11.33 0.87
N TRP A 213 15.94 -10.85 2.11
CA TRP A 213 16.51 -9.58 2.54
C TRP A 213 17.45 -9.78 3.73
N ASN A 214 18.76 -9.66 3.49
CA ASN A 214 19.81 -9.92 4.49
C ASN A 214 20.74 -8.72 4.72
N HIS A 215 20.52 -7.61 4.02
CA HIS A 215 21.35 -6.41 4.13
C HIS A 215 20.46 -5.18 4.23
N LYS A 216 20.72 -4.32 5.21
CA LYS A 216 20.09 -3.03 5.36
C LYS A 216 21.10 -1.93 5.59
N GLU A 217 20.80 -0.76 5.08
CA GLU A 217 21.54 0.48 5.28
C GLU A 217 20.65 1.49 5.98
N PRO A 218 21.16 2.24 6.97
CA PRO A 218 20.37 3.29 7.61
C PRO A 218 20.06 4.40 6.61
N LEU A 219 18.82 4.92 6.66
CA LEU A 219 18.40 6.02 5.81
C LEU A 219 18.12 7.28 6.62
N GLN A 220 17.15 7.22 7.52
CA GLN A 220 16.73 8.33 8.35
C GLN A 220 16.35 7.86 9.76
N GLN A 221 16.52 8.76 10.74
CA GLN A 221 16.05 8.57 12.10
C GLN A 221 15.32 9.82 12.57
N PRO A 222 14.41 9.69 13.55
CA PRO A 222 13.72 10.82 14.13
C PRO A 222 14.70 11.88 14.66
N ASN A 223 14.53 13.14 14.25
CA ASN A 223 15.38 14.25 14.71
C ASN A 223 14.65 15.59 14.81
N ARG A 224 13.36 15.66 14.40
CA ARG A 224 12.54 16.88 14.45
C ARG A 224 11.34 16.70 15.38
N GLY A 225 10.80 17.80 15.89
CA GLY A 225 9.71 17.76 16.88
C GLY A 225 8.47 16.98 16.47
N PHE A 226 8.11 17.02 15.19
CA PHE A 226 6.93 16.33 14.66
C PHE A 226 7.16 14.83 14.34
N GLU A 227 8.39 14.32 14.50
CA GLU A 227 8.76 12.93 14.23
C GLU A 227 9.48 12.23 15.38
N LEU A 228 9.52 12.85 16.56
CA LEU A 228 10.33 12.39 17.72
C LEU A 228 10.07 10.94 18.14
N VAL A 229 8.88 10.40 17.87
CA VAL A 229 8.54 9.04 18.25
C VAL A 229 8.99 8.06 17.15
N GLN A 230 8.78 8.41 15.87
CA GLN A 230 9.00 7.48 14.78
C GLN A 230 8.99 8.20 13.43
N ILE A 231 9.80 7.69 12.51
CA ILE A 231 9.70 7.96 11.08
C ILE A 231 9.54 6.63 10.32
N GLY A 232 8.71 6.61 9.28
CA GLY A 232 8.50 5.42 8.44
C GLY A 232 8.22 5.78 7.00
N ASN A 233 8.39 4.81 6.10
CA ASN A 233 7.97 4.91 4.72
C ASN A 233 6.45 4.70 4.60
N CYS A 234 5.86 5.26 3.55
CA CYS A 234 4.48 5.01 3.17
C CYS A 234 4.41 4.02 2.01
N GLY A 235 4.63 4.45 0.78
CA GLY A 235 4.57 3.63 -0.41
C GLY A 235 5.86 3.63 -1.22
N SER A 236 5.76 3.16 -2.46
CA SER A 236 6.84 3.17 -3.43
C SER A 236 7.30 4.60 -3.72
N PRO A 237 8.61 4.85 -3.83
CA PRO A 237 9.12 6.14 -4.33
C PRO A 237 8.73 6.40 -5.79
N ILE A 238 8.64 7.67 -6.14
CA ILE A 238 8.44 8.15 -7.53
C ILE A 238 9.81 8.60 -8.06
N GLU A 239 10.16 8.13 -9.25
CA GLU A 239 11.39 8.55 -9.94
C GLU A 239 11.21 9.92 -10.59
N THR A 240 12.16 10.82 -10.36
CA THR A 240 12.26 12.12 -11.02
C THR A 240 13.69 12.34 -11.54
N PRO A 241 13.93 13.29 -12.45
CA PRO A 241 15.28 13.61 -12.88
C PRO A 241 16.23 14.02 -11.74
N GLU A 242 15.70 14.59 -10.66
CA GLU A 242 16.43 15.10 -9.51
C GLU A 242 16.71 14.06 -8.45
N GLY A 243 16.00 12.91 -8.49
CA GLY A 243 16.12 11.84 -7.48
C GLY A 243 14.82 11.08 -7.27
N TRP A 244 14.84 10.17 -6.29
CA TRP A 244 13.66 9.46 -5.85
C TRP A 244 12.87 10.29 -4.84
N LEU A 245 11.67 10.71 -5.19
CA LEU A 245 10.72 11.25 -4.22
C LEU A 245 10.14 10.10 -3.39
N MET A 246 10.36 10.12 -2.08
CA MET A 246 9.84 9.13 -1.15
C MET A 246 8.90 9.80 -0.15
N ILE A 247 7.64 9.38 -0.15
CA ILE A 247 6.67 9.81 0.87
C ILE A 247 6.92 9.07 2.18
N THR A 248 6.93 9.82 3.27
CA THR A 248 7.20 9.31 4.63
C THR A 248 6.05 9.67 5.57
N HIS A 249 5.87 8.89 6.63
CA HIS A 249 5.02 9.26 7.73
C HIS A 249 5.87 9.52 8.98
N HIS A 250 5.42 10.43 9.79
CA HIS A 250 6.07 10.85 11.02
C HIS A 250 5.11 10.70 12.19
N VAL A 251 5.63 10.28 13.34
CA VAL A 251 4.86 10.22 14.58
C VAL A 251 5.48 11.16 15.60
N GLY A 252 4.72 12.16 15.97
CA GLY A 252 5.09 13.16 16.96
C GLY A 252 4.35 13.01 18.28
N PRO A 253 4.41 14.04 19.14
CA PRO A 253 3.69 14.10 20.40
C PRO A 253 2.19 13.84 20.21
N MET A 254 1.54 13.28 21.23
CA MET A 254 0.11 12.93 21.21
C MET A 254 -0.27 11.97 20.09
N ARG A 255 0.68 11.15 19.62
CA ARG A 255 0.49 10.20 18.52
C ARG A 255 -0.03 10.89 17.24
N ARG A 256 0.40 12.11 17.00
CA ARG A 256 0.02 12.85 15.79
C ARG A 256 0.83 12.30 14.60
N TYR A 257 0.14 11.74 13.62
CA TYR A 257 0.74 11.28 12.37
C TYR A 257 0.66 12.37 11.32
N THR A 258 1.78 12.63 10.66
CA THR A 258 1.91 13.59 9.55
C THR A 258 2.62 12.93 8.38
N LEU A 259 2.45 13.48 7.18
CA LEU A 259 3.19 13.03 5.99
C LEU A 259 4.30 14.02 5.67
N GLY A 260 5.40 13.51 5.16
CA GLY A 260 6.52 14.28 4.64
C GLY A 260 7.09 13.70 3.37
N VAL A 261 8.08 14.37 2.80
CA VAL A 261 8.77 13.93 1.58
C VAL A 261 10.26 14.03 1.78
N THR A 262 10.96 13.01 1.30
CA THR A 262 12.41 12.92 1.22
C THR A 262 12.82 12.71 -0.22
N LEU A 263 13.84 13.41 -0.67
CA LEU A 263 14.49 13.23 -1.97
C LEU A 263 15.75 12.41 -1.78
N LEU A 264 15.87 11.28 -2.50
CA LEU A 264 17.00 10.36 -2.43
C LEU A 264 17.77 10.36 -3.74
N ASP A 265 19.03 9.98 -3.66
CA ASP A 265 19.89 9.82 -4.83
C ASP A 265 19.39 8.67 -5.73
N LEU A 266 19.47 8.85 -7.05
CA LEU A 266 18.98 7.88 -8.04
C LEU A 266 19.74 6.56 -8.04
N ASP A 267 21.05 6.60 -7.91
CA ASP A 267 21.93 5.43 -7.98
C ASP A 267 22.20 4.83 -6.59
N GLU A 268 22.25 5.69 -5.59
CA GLU A 268 22.54 5.34 -4.20
C GLU A 268 21.39 5.79 -3.26
N PRO A 269 20.19 5.18 -3.34
CA PRO A 269 19.00 5.65 -2.63
C PRO A 269 19.09 5.62 -1.09
N HIS A 270 20.16 5.11 -0.52
CA HIS A 270 20.48 5.30 0.90
C HIS A 270 21.02 6.71 1.21
N LYS A 271 21.41 7.49 0.18
CA LYS A 271 21.84 8.88 0.33
C LYS A 271 20.65 9.83 0.23
N VAL A 272 20.40 10.54 1.30
CA VAL A 272 19.38 11.60 1.34
C VAL A 272 19.94 12.87 0.72
N ILE A 273 19.31 13.34 -0.34
CA ILE A 273 19.63 14.63 -0.98
C ILE A 273 19.02 15.78 -0.21
N SER A 274 17.74 15.64 0.15
CA SER A 274 16.99 16.67 0.88
C SER A 274 15.76 16.09 1.56
N VAL A 275 15.27 16.79 2.57
CA VAL A 275 14.06 16.45 3.33
C VAL A 275 13.27 17.73 3.59
N LEU A 276 11.95 17.69 3.54
CA LEU A 276 11.13 18.82 3.96
C LEU A 276 11.31 19.11 5.45
N ASP A 277 11.51 20.37 5.81
CA ASP A 277 11.66 20.84 7.21
C ASP A 277 10.34 20.85 7.98
N LYS A 278 9.23 20.90 7.27
CA LYS A 278 7.88 20.86 7.84
C LYS A 278 7.11 19.70 7.21
N PRO A 279 6.12 19.17 7.90
CA PRO A 279 5.24 18.19 7.29
C PRO A 279 4.65 18.68 5.97
N LEU A 280 4.55 17.76 5.01
CA LEU A 280 3.80 18.01 3.77
C LEU A 280 2.31 18.14 4.06
N MET A 281 1.79 17.24 4.89
CA MET A 281 0.40 17.19 5.30
C MET A 281 0.28 16.86 6.78
N GLU A 282 -0.70 17.48 7.43
CA GLU A 282 -1.05 17.29 8.83
C GLU A 282 -2.56 17.09 8.95
N PRO A 283 -3.05 16.33 9.95
CA PRO A 283 -4.48 16.19 10.18
C PRO A 283 -5.16 17.55 10.41
N LEU A 284 -6.14 17.87 9.61
CA LEU A 284 -7.02 19.04 9.82
C LEU A 284 -7.86 18.84 11.07
N GLU A 285 -8.41 19.90 11.63
CA GLU A 285 -9.26 19.80 12.82
C GLU A 285 -10.46 18.88 12.60
N SER A 286 -11.06 18.93 11.41
CA SER A 286 -12.17 18.06 11.00
C SER A 286 -11.78 16.60 10.73
N GLU A 287 -10.49 16.29 10.63
CA GLU A 287 -9.95 14.95 10.33
C GLU A 287 -9.43 14.24 11.58
N ARG A 288 -9.55 14.87 12.75
CA ARG A 288 -8.96 14.35 14.00
C ARG A 288 -9.82 13.37 14.75
N GLU A 289 -11.08 13.19 14.36
CA GLU A 289 -12.02 12.29 15.00
C GLU A 289 -12.17 11.00 14.19
N GLY A 290 -12.11 9.86 14.85
CA GLY A 290 -12.25 8.56 14.21
C GLY A 290 -11.81 7.41 15.10
N TYR A 291 -11.56 6.25 14.50
CA TYR A 291 -11.15 5.04 15.22
C TYR A 291 -9.78 5.21 15.91
N VAL A 292 -8.82 5.87 15.24
CA VAL A 292 -7.56 6.30 15.83
C VAL A 292 -7.36 7.79 15.58
N PRO A 293 -7.64 8.66 16.54
CA PRO A 293 -7.55 10.11 16.38
C PRO A 293 -6.16 10.62 15.99
N ASN A 294 -6.10 11.74 15.28
CA ASN A 294 -4.87 12.44 14.87
C ASN A 294 -3.98 11.64 13.90
N VAL A 295 -4.51 10.65 13.19
CA VAL A 295 -3.76 9.87 12.20
C VAL A 295 -4.07 10.34 10.80
N LEU A 296 -3.03 10.70 10.04
CA LEU A 296 -3.05 10.89 8.61
C LEU A 296 -2.03 9.93 8.00
N TYR A 297 -2.48 9.04 7.10
CA TYR A 297 -1.65 7.95 6.61
C TYR A 297 -1.94 7.58 5.16
N THR A 298 -0.92 7.09 4.46
CA THR A 298 -1.06 6.51 3.12
C THR A 298 -0.12 5.31 2.96
N CYS A 299 -0.48 4.39 2.08
CA CYS A 299 0.35 3.26 1.67
C CYS A 299 0.89 3.42 0.24
N GLY A 300 0.61 4.53 -0.44
CA GLY A 300 1.10 4.78 -1.78
C GLY A 300 0.60 6.09 -2.38
N TRP A 301 1.25 6.53 -3.42
CA TRP A 301 0.94 7.68 -4.24
C TRP A 301 1.24 7.37 -5.71
N MET A 302 0.77 8.19 -6.63
CA MET A 302 0.90 7.93 -8.07
C MET A 302 1.14 9.23 -8.84
N GLN A 303 2.09 9.20 -9.78
CA GLN A 303 2.28 10.29 -10.73
C GLN A 303 1.11 10.34 -11.73
N HIS A 304 0.59 11.54 -12.01
CA HIS A 304 -0.40 11.82 -13.03
C HIS A 304 -0.05 13.15 -13.72
N GLY A 305 0.48 13.09 -14.93
CA GLY A 305 1.00 14.27 -15.62
C GLY A 305 2.11 14.95 -14.81
N ASP A 306 1.93 16.25 -14.54
CA ASP A 306 2.81 17.06 -13.71
C ASP A 306 2.48 17.04 -12.20
N SER A 307 1.50 16.24 -11.82
CA SER A 307 0.96 16.18 -10.47
C SER A 307 1.09 14.79 -9.87
N ILE A 308 1.16 14.73 -8.54
CA ILE A 308 1.16 13.49 -7.76
C ILE A 308 -0.18 13.39 -7.03
N LEU A 309 -0.89 12.29 -7.26
CA LEU A 309 -2.12 11.96 -6.53
C LEU A 309 -1.78 11.18 -5.27
N ILE A 310 -2.21 11.69 -4.13
CA ILE A 310 -2.00 11.10 -2.80
C ILE A 310 -3.37 10.72 -2.22
N PRO A 311 -3.79 9.45 -2.29
CA PRO A 311 -4.88 8.98 -1.49
C PRO A 311 -4.40 8.84 -0.04
N TYR A 312 -5.17 9.32 0.93
CA TYR A 312 -4.77 9.25 2.34
C TYR A 312 -5.93 8.90 3.26
N ALA A 313 -5.62 8.27 4.36
CA ALA A 313 -6.57 7.93 5.40
C ALA A 313 -6.60 9.02 6.49
N MET A 314 -7.77 9.24 7.05
CA MET A 314 -8.06 10.17 8.14
C MET A 314 -8.54 9.38 9.35
N SER A 315 -7.79 9.44 10.46
CA SER A 315 -8.15 8.85 11.77
C SER A 315 -8.61 7.38 11.71
N ASP A 316 -8.03 6.61 10.77
CA ASP A 316 -8.30 5.19 10.51
C ASP A 316 -9.80 4.87 10.26
N VAL A 317 -10.54 5.80 9.66
CA VAL A 317 -12.00 5.62 9.42
C VAL A 317 -12.41 5.91 7.98
N ALA A 318 -11.82 6.91 7.35
CA ALA A 318 -12.18 7.37 6.01
C ALA A 318 -10.95 7.70 5.17
N CYS A 319 -11.15 7.88 3.87
CA CYS A 319 -10.10 8.27 2.94
C CYS A 319 -10.47 9.55 2.19
N GLY A 320 -9.44 10.32 1.84
CA GLY A 320 -9.49 11.48 0.97
C GLY A 320 -8.38 11.44 -0.08
N PHE A 321 -8.35 12.45 -0.94
CA PHE A 321 -7.32 12.63 -1.96
C PHE A 321 -6.73 14.02 -1.89
N ALA A 322 -5.42 14.09 -2.07
CA ALA A 322 -4.69 15.35 -2.25
C ALA A 322 -3.91 15.30 -3.57
N LEU A 323 -3.73 16.47 -4.17
CA LEU A 323 -2.89 16.65 -5.34
C LEU A 323 -1.70 17.53 -4.95
N LEU A 324 -0.54 17.13 -5.43
CA LEU A 324 0.73 17.83 -5.22
C LEU A 324 1.37 18.07 -6.57
N ASN A 325 1.72 19.32 -6.89
CA ASN A 325 2.51 19.62 -8.08
C ASN A 325 3.94 19.12 -7.91
N THR A 326 4.45 18.34 -8.88
CA THR A 326 5.77 17.68 -8.80
C THR A 326 6.91 18.70 -8.81
N GLU A 327 6.83 19.73 -9.65
CA GLU A 327 7.86 20.76 -9.75
C GLU A 327 7.93 21.61 -8.46
N GLU A 328 6.78 21.99 -7.91
CA GLU A 328 6.71 22.76 -6.66
C GLU A 328 7.35 22.00 -5.49
N ILE A 329 7.09 20.70 -5.34
CA ILE A 329 7.70 19.92 -4.26
C ILE A 329 9.20 19.75 -4.45
N LEU A 330 9.67 19.54 -5.68
CA LEU A 330 11.09 19.48 -6.01
C LEU A 330 11.80 20.80 -5.72
N GLU A 331 11.23 21.94 -6.13
CA GLU A 331 11.77 23.28 -5.79
C GLU A 331 11.90 23.47 -4.28
N ARG A 332 10.87 23.12 -3.51
CA ARG A 332 10.91 23.22 -2.04
C ARG A 332 12.01 22.36 -1.45
N LEU A 333 12.20 21.12 -1.93
CA LEU A 333 13.25 20.20 -1.48
C LEU A 333 14.64 20.71 -1.84
N LEU A 334 14.84 21.19 -3.07
CA LEU A 334 16.14 21.66 -3.56
C LEU A 334 16.57 22.99 -2.92
N ASN A 335 15.61 23.87 -2.60
CA ASN A 335 15.88 25.13 -1.90
C ASN A 335 16.21 24.93 -0.41
N ASN A 336 15.84 23.79 0.18
CA ASN A 336 16.19 23.39 1.55
C ASN A 336 17.61 22.79 1.68
N LYS A 337 18.39 22.74 0.60
CA LYS A 337 19.81 22.37 0.66
C LYS A 337 20.63 23.48 1.33
N LYS A 338 20.63 23.50 2.66
CA LYS A 338 21.54 24.32 3.47
C LYS A 338 22.34 23.45 4.44
#